data_a28c0ba2aedbbf5e3362202ae2a9ccbb
#
_entry.id   a28c0ba2aedbbf5e3362202ae2a9ccbb
#
_cell.length_a   1.000
_cell.length_b   1.000
_cell.length_c   1.000
_cell.angle_alpha   90.00
_cell.angle_beta   90.00
_cell.angle_gamma   90.00
#
_symmetry.space_group_name_H-M   'P 1'
#
loop_
_entity.id
_entity.type
_entity.pdbx_description
1 polymer ?
#
loop_
_entity_poly.entity_id
_entity_poly.type
_entity_poly.pdbx_seq_one_letter_code
_entity_poly.pdbx_strand_id
1 'polypeptide(L)'
;MVGSWVTRWLIDAGSFVVAFIADADPNSELIRSGNINKVTVVNGRLERYDDIERAINNHEIDSVLHLGAQPIVGAADRAPRHTFESNVQGTWNLLDACRVLGPMVKRIVVASSDKANGSQQVLPYTEDMSLSGEHPYEVSKSCTDLIATTYARTYGLPVAIARCGNIFGGGDLNWNRIVPGVFRAILSDQQPVLRSDGSFVRDYLHVDDVVAAYLLLADRADDPSLAGEGFNFSDESPLTVMEIYRAICAATGHPDIEPLVLNSAQSEIKDQYLDATKAHETLGWFATLSLEESLSRTFEWYRDFLIGSGR
;
A
#
# COMPACT_ATOMS: atom_id res chain seq x y z
N MET A 1 -1.44 7.41 -1.85
CA MET A 1 -2.83 6.92 -1.69
C MET A 1 -3.08 6.43 -0.27
N VAL A 2 -2.63 5.23 0.14
CA VAL A 2 -2.95 4.61 1.45
C VAL A 2 -2.75 5.55 2.63
N GLY A 3 -1.59 6.23 2.72
CA GLY A 3 -1.31 7.16 3.82
C GLY A 3 -2.33 8.29 3.97
N SER A 4 -2.91 8.79 2.88
CA SER A 4 -3.95 9.83 2.95
C SER A 4 -5.24 9.31 3.58
N TRP A 5 -5.63 8.07 3.26
CA TRP A 5 -6.82 7.43 3.82
C TRP A 5 -6.62 7.04 5.28
N VAL A 6 -5.47 6.47 5.64
CA VAL A 6 -5.10 6.23 7.04
C VAL A 6 -5.13 7.52 7.85
N THR A 7 -4.56 8.60 7.32
CA THR A 7 -4.60 9.91 7.97
C THR A 7 -6.03 10.40 8.21
N ARG A 8 -6.91 10.26 7.22
CA ARG A 8 -8.32 10.62 7.34
C ARG A 8 -8.99 9.84 8.49
N TRP A 9 -8.84 8.53 8.52
CA TRP A 9 -9.44 7.69 9.56
C TRP A 9 -8.91 8.03 10.94
N LEU A 10 -7.62 8.31 11.09
CA LEU A 10 -7.04 8.73 12.37
C LEU A 10 -7.57 10.09 12.83
N ILE A 11 -7.76 11.04 11.90
CA ILE A 11 -8.39 12.34 12.19
C ILE A 11 -9.83 12.14 12.68
N ASP A 12 -10.60 11.33 11.95
CA ASP A 12 -12.01 11.07 12.27
C ASP A 12 -12.17 10.33 13.62
N ALA A 13 -11.16 9.53 14.01
CA ALA A 13 -11.06 8.91 15.33
C ALA A 13 -10.57 9.87 16.44
N GLY A 14 -10.23 11.12 16.12
CA GLY A 14 -9.76 12.11 17.08
C GLY A 14 -8.29 11.97 17.48
N SER A 15 -7.49 11.23 16.74
CA SER A 15 -6.06 11.05 17.00
C SER A 15 -5.26 12.31 16.64
N PHE A 16 -4.19 12.59 17.42
CA PHE A 16 -3.18 13.56 17.00
C PHE A 16 -2.28 12.93 15.93
N VAL A 17 -2.30 13.49 14.73
CA VAL A 17 -1.58 12.93 13.58
C VAL A 17 -0.44 13.83 13.16
N VAL A 18 0.74 13.26 13.04
CA VAL A 18 1.91 13.88 12.42
C VAL A 18 2.14 13.22 11.05
N ALA A 19 1.97 13.96 9.99
CA ALA A 19 2.22 13.52 8.63
C ALA A 19 3.66 13.84 8.23
N PHE A 20 4.53 12.83 8.18
CA PHE A 20 5.90 12.97 7.68
C PHE A 20 5.89 12.77 6.17
N ILE A 21 6.19 13.82 5.41
CA ILE A 21 6.06 13.85 3.95
C ILE A 21 7.34 14.38 3.29
N ALA A 22 7.74 13.74 2.19
CA ALA A 22 8.87 14.20 1.37
C ALA A 22 8.43 15.25 0.34
N ASP A 23 7.29 15.00 -0.31
CA ASP A 23 6.76 15.85 -1.38
C ASP A 23 5.27 16.11 -1.17
N ALA A 24 4.84 17.32 -1.44
CA ALA A 24 3.45 17.73 -1.38
C ALA A 24 2.82 17.72 -2.78
N ASP A 25 2.24 16.60 -3.21
CA ASP A 25 1.45 16.55 -4.43
C ASP A 25 0.07 17.19 -4.19
N PRO A 26 -0.25 18.33 -4.85
CA PRO A 26 -1.53 19.00 -4.70
C PRO A 26 -2.73 18.13 -5.10
N ASN A 27 -2.51 17.09 -5.91
CA ASN A 27 -3.54 16.15 -6.33
C ASN A 27 -3.73 14.99 -5.32
N SER A 28 -2.88 14.88 -4.31
CA SER A 28 -3.03 13.84 -3.28
C SER A 28 -4.33 14.01 -2.51
N GLU A 29 -4.96 12.90 -2.13
CA GLU A 29 -6.20 12.92 -1.33
C GLU A 29 -6.02 13.68 -0.01
N LEU A 30 -4.84 13.64 0.60
CA LEU A 30 -4.54 14.39 1.84
C LEU A 30 -4.72 15.92 1.65
N ILE A 31 -4.28 16.46 0.51
CA ILE A 31 -4.37 17.91 0.22
C ILE A 31 -5.75 18.25 -0.30
N ARG A 32 -6.27 17.51 -1.27
CA ARG A 32 -7.58 17.76 -1.88
C ARG A 32 -8.75 17.73 -0.91
N SER A 33 -8.76 16.77 0.02
CA SER A 33 -9.79 16.67 1.05
C SER A 33 -9.69 17.76 2.13
N GLY A 34 -8.61 18.56 2.12
CA GLY A 34 -8.32 19.54 3.17
C GLY A 34 -7.81 18.93 4.47
N ASN A 35 -7.61 17.62 4.54
CA ASN A 35 -7.12 16.94 5.75
C ASN A 35 -5.68 17.34 6.11
N ILE A 36 -4.90 17.85 5.16
CA ILE A 36 -3.57 18.43 5.42
C ILE A 36 -3.61 19.55 6.48
N ASN A 37 -4.72 20.29 6.57
CA ASN A 37 -4.90 21.36 7.53
C ASN A 37 -5.31 20.89 8.94
N LYS A 38 -5.57 19.60 9.10
CA LYS A 38 -6.00 18.98 10.37
C LYS A 38 -4.88 18.16 11.03
N VAL A 39 -3.70 18.13 10.42
CA VAL A 39 -2.55 17.37 10.90
C VAL A 39 -1.32 18.26 11.07
N THR A 40 -0.37 17.82 11.88
CA THR A 40 0.95 18.44 11.91
C THR A 40 1.78 17.88 10.75
N VAL A 41 2.22 18.75 9.85
CA VAL A 41 3.08 18.37 8.73
C VAL A 41 4.54 18.52 9.09
N VAL A 42 5.30 17.45 8.96
CA VAL A 42 6.76 17.46 9.04
C VAL A 42 7.33 17.10 7.67
N ASN A 43 8.03 18.06 7.07
CA ASN A 43 8.75 17.81 5.82
C ASN A 43 10.09 17.14 6.14
N GLY A 44 10.36 16.01 5.48
CA GLY A 44 11.60 15.25 5.66
C GLY A 44 11.69 14.10 4.68
N ARG A 45 12.84 13.44 4.68
CA ARG A 45 13.14 12.31 3.82
C ARG A 45 13.47 11.08 4.63
N LEU A 46 12.97 9.92 4.23
CA LEU A 46 13.27 8.64 4.87
C LEU A 46 14.76 8.27 4.80
N GLU A 47 15.45 8.72 3.75
CA GLU A 47 16.89 8.52 3.59
C GLU A 47 17.74 9.31 4.60
N ARG A 48 17.12 10.25 5.32
CA ARG A 48 17.78 11.10 6.31
C ARG A 48 17.34 10.75 7.73
N TYR A 49 18.20 10.06 8.43
CA TYR A 49 17.96 9.63 9.82
C TYR A 49 17.52 10.79 10.75
N ASP A 50 18.23 11.92 10.69
CA ASP A 50 17.97 13.08 11.56
C ASP A 50 16.58 13.69 11.34
N ASP A 51 16.03 13.62 10.12
CA ASP A 51 14.69 14.12 9.84
C ASP A 51 13.62 13.26 10.56
N ILE A 52 13.82 11.95 10.56
CA ILE A 52 12.93 10.98 11.20
C ILE A 52 13.02 11.09 12.72
N GLU A 53 14.23 11.03 13.25
CA GLU A 53 14.48 11.11 14.70
C GLU A 53 13.89 12.39 15.28
N ARG A 54 14.13 13.52 14.64
CA ARG A 54 13.57 14.82 15.03
C ARG A 54 12.03 14.80 14.98
N ALA A 55 11.41 14.19 13.97
CA ALA A 55 9.97 14.11 13.85
C ALA A 55 9.36 13.31 15.01
N ILE A 56 9.92 12.14 15.31
CA ILE A 56 9.44 11.28 16.38
C ILE A 56 9.63 11.97 17.75
N ASN A 57 10.84 12.49 18.00
CA ASN A 57 11.20 13.07 19.28
C ASN A 57 10.44 14.37 19.60
N ASN A 58 10.36 15.31 18.63
CA ASN A 58 9.73 16.61 18.86
C ASN A 58 8.21 16.55 19.05
N HIS A 59 7.59 15.52 18.52
CA HIS A 59 6.15 15.34 18.59
C HIS A 59 5.73 14.20 19.53
N GLU A 60 6.68 13.61 20.25
CA GLU A 60 6.43 12.52 21.21
C GLU A 60 5.59 11.39 20.62
N ILE A 61 5.98 10.92 19.43
CA ILE A 61 5.24 9.92 18.67
C ILE A 61 5.30 8.56 19.37
N ASP A 62 4.15 8.01 19.70
CA ASP A 62 4.00 6.69 20.31
C ASP A 62 3.65 5.57 19.33
N SER A 63 3.12 5.92 18.17
CA SER A 63 2.67 4.95 17.16
C SER A 63 3.14 5.39 15.76
N VAL A 64 3.75 4.47 15.02
CA VAL A 64 4.33 4.72 13.70
C VAL A 64 3.71 3.80 12.65
N LEU A 65 3.14 4.39 11.60
CA LEU A 65 2.67 3.69 10.41
C LEU A 65 3.62 4.02 9.24
N HIS A 66 4.55 3.11 8.96
CA HIS A 66 5.56 3.27 7.92
C HIS A 66 5.00 2.89 6.53
N LEU A 67 4.38 3.87 5.87
CA LEU A 67 3.76 3.73 4.55
C LEU A 67 4.58 4.37 3.42
N GLY A 68 5.62 5.12 3.79
CA GLY A 68 6.49 5.83 2.84
C GLY A 68 7.37 4.85 2.06
N ALA A 69 7.31 4.91 0.72
CA ALA A 69 8.12 4.10 -0.17
C ALA A 69 8.08 4.64 -1.61
N GLN A 70 9.01 4.19 -2.46
CA GLN A 70 8.85 4.24 -3.91
C GLN A 70 8.07 2.99 -4.36
N PRO A 71 6.74 3.09 -4.65
CA PRO A 71 5.89 1.93 -4.88
C PRO A 71 5.67 1.59 -6.36
N ILE A 72 6.25 2.35 -7.28
CA ILE A 72 5.99 2.22 -8.72
C ILE A 72 7.08 1.34 -9.33
N VAL A 73 6.73 0.09 -9.74
CA VAL A 73 7.66 -0.91 -10.28
C VAL A 73 8.49 -0.33 -11.43
N GLY A 74 7.87 0.24 -12.46
CA GLY A 74 8.61 0.79 -13.59
C GLY A 74 9.50 2.01 -13.26
N ALA A 75 9.22 2.74 -12.16
CA ALA A 75 10.12 3.76 -11.66
C ALA A 75 11.29 3.15 -10.89
N ALA A 76 11.03 2.09 -10.14
CA ALA A 76 12.06 1.33 -9.44
C ALA A 76 13.07 0.70 -10.41
N ASP A 77 12.62 0.16 -11.52
CA ASP A 77 13.49 -0.42 -12.56
C ASP A 77 14.39 0.64 -13.21
N ARG A 78 13.85 1.82 -13.45
CA ARG A 78 14.65 2.94 -14.04
C ARG A 78 15.60 3.60 -13.03
N ALA A 79 15.27 3.56 -11.74
CA ALA A 79 16.02 4.24 -10.68
C ALA A 79 16.18 3.33 -9.44
N PRO A 80 16.88 2.17 -9.57
CA PRO A 80 16.98 1.20 -8.47
C PRO A 80 17.67 1.77 -7.25
N ARG A 81 18.69 2.60 -7.41
CA ARG A 81 19.39 3.26 -6.30
C ARG A 81 18.41 4.06 -5.45
N HIS A 82 17.63 4.94 -6.04
CA HIS A 82 16.65 5.74 -5.32
C HIS A 82 15.59 4.88 -4.62
N THR A 83 15.20 3.78 -5.26
CA THR A 83 14.27 2.81 -4.65
C THR A 83 14.85 2.17 -3.41
N PHE A 84 16.12 1.74 -3.44
CA PHE A 84 16.77 1.16 -2.27
C PHE A 84 17.06 2.20 -1.17
N GLU A 85 17.46 3.41 -1.54
CA GLU A 85 17.63 4.51 -0.58
C GLU A 85 16.30 4.80 0.15
N SER A 86 15.20 4.94 -0.58
CA SER A 86 13.89 5.23 0.01
C SER A 86 13.32 4.05 0.79
N ASN A 87 13.26 2.85 0.19
CA ASN A 87 12.54 1.71 0.75
C ASN A 87 13.36 0.94 1.78
N VAL A 88 14.65 0.72 1.52
CA VAL A 88 15.51 -0.10 2.38
C VAL A 88 16.19 0.77 3.43
N GLN A 89 16.93 1.79 3.00
CA GLN A 89 17.58 2.72 3.93
C GLN A 89 16.57 3.47 4.78
N GLY A 90 15.48 3.95 4.16
CA GLY A 90 14.41 4.62 4.89
C GLY A 90 13.79 3.74 5.97
N THR A 91 13.63 2.44 5.72
CA THR A 91 13.10 1.50 6.72
C THR A 91 14.06 1.32 7.90
N TRP A 92 15.35 1.06 7.66
CA TRP A 92 16.26 0.91 8.80
C TRP A 92 16.48 2.22 9.55
N ASN A 93 16.51 3.37 8.88
CA ASN A 93 16.60 4.68 9.54
C ASN A 93 15.42 4.88 10.51
N LEU A 94 14.21 4.59 10.04
CA LEU A 94 13.01 4.69 10.87
C LEU A 94 13.07 3.76 12.08
N LEU A 95 13.36 2.49 11.85
CA LEU A 95 13.38 1.50 12.91
C LEU A 95 14.51 1.75 13.91
N ASP A 96 15.65 2.27 13.44
CA ASP A 96 16.74 2.64 14.35
C ASP A 96 16.41 3.88 15.17
N ALA A 97 15.75 4.88 14.60
CA ALA A 97 15.24 6.03 15.34
C ALA A 97 14.23 5.59 16.43
N CYS A 98 13.30 4.70 16.08
CA CYS A 98 12.36 4.12 17.05
C CYS A 98 13.10 3.36 18.17
N ARG A 99 14.14 2.60 17.83
CA ARG A 99 14.97 1.86 18.79
C ARG A 99 15.71 2.80 19.76
N VAL A 100 16.31 3.85 19.24
CA VAL A 100 17.06 4.83 20.04
C VAL A 100 16.15 5.61 20.98
N LEU A 101 14.95 5.99 20.51
CA LEU A 101 13.97 6.69 21.31
C LEU A 101 13.18 5.76 22.26
N GLY A 102 13.38 4.45 22.13
CA GLY A 102 13.03 3.40 23.10
C GLY A 102 11.58 3.43 23.57
N PRO A 103 11.31 3.64 24.87
CA PRO A 103 9.98 3.48 25.46
C PRO A 103 8.91 4.46 24.93
N MET A 104 9.31 5.50 24.18
CA MET A 104 8.36 6.45 23.60
C MET A 104 7.51 5.78 22.51
N VAL A 105 8.16 5.01 21.61
CA VAL A 105 7.47 4.36 20.48
C VAL A 105 6.99 2.98 20.91
N LYS A 106 5.68 2.82 21.00
CA LYS A 106 5.01 1.62 21.52
C LYS A 106 4.47 0.72 20.42
N ARG A 107 4.28 1.23 19.20
CA ARG A 107 3.58 0.54 18.12
C ARG A 107 4.17 0.92 16.78
N ILE A 108 4.57 -0.06 15.98
CA ILE A 108 5.13 0.19 14.66
C ILE A 108 4.47 -0.78 13.67
N VAL A 109 3.90 -0.25 12.61
CA VAL A 109 3.41 -1.04 11.48
C VAL A 109 4.19 -0.69 10.23
N VAL A 110 4.76 -1.70 9.59
CA VAL A 110 5.58 -1.54 8.38
C VAL A 110 4.82 -2.08 7.17
N ALA A 111 4.66 -1.24 6.16
CA ALA A 111 4.08 -1.64 4.88
C ALA A 111 5.09 -2.42 4.04
N SER A 112 4.91 -3.72 3.95
CA SER A 112 5.55 -4.59 2.96
C SER A 112 4.64 -4.77 1.74
N SER A 113 4.69 -5.91 1.06
CA SER A 113 3.89 -6.22 -0.12
C SER A 113 3.91 -7.73 -0.38
N ASP A 114 2.91 -8.25 -1.08
CA ASP A 114 2.91 -9.56 -1.72
C ASP A 114 4.15 -9.78 -2.62
N LYS A 115 4.67 -8.69 -3.21
CA LYS A 115 5.86 -8.73 -4.09
C LYS A 115 7.17 -9.03 -3.36
N ALA A 116 7.20 -8.96 -2.02
CA ALA A 116 8.34 -9.38 -1.23
C ALA A 116 8.65 -10.89 -1.38
N ASN A 117 7.64 -11.71 -1.69
CA ASN A 117 7.79 -13.13 -1.91
C ASN A 117 8.39 -13.49 -3.30
N GLY A 118 8.44 -12.52 -4.24
CA GLY A 118 8.86 -12.79 -5.61
C GLY A 118 7.95 -13.77 -6.34
N SER A 119 8.46 -14.45 -7.34
CA SER A 119 7.74 -15.50 -8.05
C SER A 119 7.80 -16.82 -7.27
N GLN A 120 6.65 -17.38 -6.91
CA GLN A 120 6.54 -18.67 -6.21
C GLN A 120 5.87 -19.70 -7.10
N GLN A 121 6.24 -20.99 -6.90
CA GLN A 121 5.63 -22.10 -7.63
C GLN A 121 4.30 -22.58 -7.04
N VAL A 122 4.08 -22.27 -5.77
CA VAL A 122 2.88 -22.64 -5.02
C VAL A 122 2.09 -21.39 -4.69
N LEU A 123 0.78 -21.44 -4.89
CA LEU A 123 -0.16 -20.37 -4.62
C LEU A 123 -1.34 -20.94 -3.80
N PRO A 124 -2.00 -20.12 -2.99
CA PRO A 124 -1.70 -18.72 -2.64
C PRO A 124 -0.42 -18.56 -1.82
N TYR A 125 0.14 -17.32 -1.75
CA TYR A 125 1.29 -17.04 -0.89
C TYR A 125 0.89 -17.01 0.57
N THR A 126 1.60 -17.77 1.39
CA THR A 126 1.49 -17.77 2.85
C THR A 126 2.64 -16.99 3.49
N GLU A 127 2.52 -16.62 4.76
CA GLU A 127 3.53 -15.80 5.44
C GLU A 127 4.86 -16.52 5.72
N ASP A 128 4.87 -17.85 5.73
CA ASP A 128 6.05 -18.69 5.93
C ASP A 128 6.88 -18.91 4.65
N MET A 129 6.37 -18.49 3.49
CA MET A 129 7.10 -18.58 2.25
C MET A 129 8.31 -17.63 2.24
N SER A 130 9.36 -18.03 1.52
CA SER A 130 10.59 -17.25 1.43
C SER A 130 10.36 -15.89 0.77
N LEU A 131 11.06 -14.89 1.29
CA LEU A 131 11.14 -13.55 0.70
C LEU A 131 12.23 -13.57 -0.36
N SER A 132 11.83 -13.63 -1.63
CA SER A 132 12.71 -13.91 -2.78
C SER A 132 12.46 -12.98 -3.96
N GLY A 133 12.25 -11.68 -3.70
CA GLY A 133 12.10 -10.70 -4.76
C GLY A 133 13.31 -10.71 -5.71
N GLU A 134 13.07 -10.53 -7.02
CA GLU A 134 14.11 -10.52 -8.06
C GLU A 134 14.31 -9.14 -8.68
N HIS A 135 13.25 -8.34 -8.80
CA HIS A 135 13.30 -6.99 -9.35
C HIS A 135 13.47 -5.91 -8.29
N PRO A 136 13.96 -4.70 -8.62
CA PRO A 136 14.32 -3.68 -7.63
C PRO A 136 13.25 -3.37 -6.59
N TYR A 137 11.98 -3.26 -6.99
CA TYR A 137 10.88 -3.04 -6.05
C TYR A 137 10.66 -4.25 -5.15
N GLU A 138 10.60 -5.45 -5.71
CA GLU A 138 10.41 -6.71 -4.98
C GLU A 138 11.53 -6.91 -3.95
N VAL A 139 12.80 -6.81 -4.38
CA VAL A 139 13.97 -6.90 -3.50
C VAL A 139 13.89 -5.87 -2.39
N SER A 140 13.48 -4.63 -2.70
CA SER A 140 13.35 -3.59 -1.68
C SER A 140 12.31 -3.95 -0.62
N LYS A 141 11.22 -4.62 -0.99
CA LYS A 141 10.18 -5.08 -0.06
C LYS A 141 10.60 -6.32 0.71
N SER A 142 11.33 -7.27 0.09
CA SER A 142 11.96 -8.37 0.82
C SER A 142 12.93 -7.85 1.89
N CYS A 143 13.77 -6.87 1.57
CA CYS A 143 14.67 -6.23 2.52
C CYS A 143 13.91 -5.49 3.64
N THR A 144 12.86 -4.73 3.30
CA THR A 144 12.00 -4.05 4.28
C THR A 144 11.45 -5.02 5.32
N ASP A 145 10.92 -6.14 4.86
CA ASP A 145 10.34 -7.20 5.68
C ASP A 145 11.39 -7.85 6.60
N LEU A 146 12.53 -8.26 6.04
CA LEU A 146 13.65 -8.85 6.79
C LEU A 146 14.23 -7.89 7.84
N ILE A 147 14.36 -6.62 7.51
CA ILE A 147 14.85 -5.59 8.43
C ILE A 147 13.85 -5.40 9.57
N ALA A 148 12.55 -5.27 9.27
CA ALA A 148 11.52 -5.12 10.27
C ALA A 148 11.50 -6.31 11.25
N THR A 149 11.54 -7.53 10.72
CA THR A 149 11.65 -8.76 11.53
C THR A 149 12.92 -8.76 12.39
N THR A 150 14.06 -8.31 11.84
CA THR A 150 15.33 -8.25 12.59
C THR A 150 15.23 -7.28 13.77
N TYR A 151 14.67 -6.08 13.55
CA TYR A 151 14.55 -5.09 14.63
C TYR A 151 13.59 -5.57 15.72
N ALA A 152 12.51 -6.27 15.37
CA ALA A 152 11.63 -6.88 16.35
C ALA A 152 12.34 -7.98 17.17
N ARG A 153 12.93 -8.96 16.49
CA ARG A 153 13.51 -10.15 17.14
C ARG A 153 14.79 -9.86 17.91
N THR A 154 15.64 -8.97 17.40
CA THR A 154 16.94 -8.68 18.01
C THR A 154 16.87 -7.60 19.07
N TYR A 155 16.06 -6.57 18.85
CA TYR A 155 16.02 -5.38 19.71
C TYR A 155 14.69 -5.24 20.46
N GLY A 156 13.73 -6.13 20.25
CA GLY A 156 12.44 -6.11 20.94
C GLY A 156 11.53 -4.95 20.53
N LEU A 157 11.69 -4.41 19.30
CA LEU A 157 10.78 -3.38 18.83
C LEU A 157 9.39 -3.94 18.58
N PRO A 158 8.33 -3.21 18.94
CA PRO A 158 6.93 -3.60 18.73
C PRO A 158 6.52 -3.37 17.26
N VAL A 159 7.05 -4.20 16.36
CA VAL A 159 6.85 -4.07 14.90
C VAL A 159 5.97 -5.20 14.39
N ALA A 160 4.88 -4.86 13.71
CA ALA A 160 4.10 -5.76 12.88
C ALA A 160 4.21 -5.38 11.39
N ILE A 161 4.11 -6.35 10.50
CA ILE A 161 4.36 -6.15 9.07
C ILE A 161 3.08 -6.48 8.29
N ALA A 162 2.63 -5.55 7.43
CA ALA A 162 1.49 -5.76 6.55
C ALA A 162 1.93 -6.07 5.12
N ARG A 163 1.47 -7.18 4.56
CA ARG A 163 1.67 -7.59 3.17
C ARG A 163 0.32 -7.55 2.47
N CYS A 164 0.14 -6.61 1.56
CA CYS A 164 -1.09 -6.47 0.78
C CYS A 164 -0.82 -6.77 -0.68
N GLY A 165 -1.83 -7.28 -1.39
CA GLY A 165 -1.87 -7.42 -2.83
C GLY A 165 -2.02 -6.06 -3.55
N ASN A 166 -2.70 -6.04 -4.71
CA ASN A 166 -2.91 -4.80 -5.44
C ASN A 166 -3.99 -3.94 -4.77
N ILE A 167 -3.55 -2.95 -4.04
CA ILE A 167 -4.44 -1.99 -3.39
C ILE A 167 -5.03 -1.06 -4.45
N PHE A 168 -6.35 -0.88 -4.46
CA PHE A 168 -7.04 0.08 -5.29
C PHE A 168 -8.03 0.93 -4.49
N GLY A 169 -8.47 2.03 -5.08
CA GLY A 169 -9.41 2.97 -4.46
C GLY A 169 -9.15 4.40 -4.89
N GLY A 170 -9.93 5.32 -4.38
CA GLY A 170 -9.76 6.73 -4.64
C GLY A 170 -8.37 7.25 -4.24
N GLY A 171 -7.82 8.17 -5.01
CA GLY A 171 -6.51 8.78 -4.74
C GLY A 171 -5.31 8.00 -5.28
N ASP A 172 -5.50 6.89 -6.01
CA ASP A 172 -4.43 6.28 -6.80
C ASP A 172 -4.29 7.01 -8.13
N LEU A 173 -3.25 7.82 -8.25
CA LEU A 173 -2.95 8.61 -9.45
C LEU A 173 -1.91 7.94 -10.35
N ASN A 174 -1.58 6.68 -10.10
CA ASN A 174 -0.75 5.90 -11.00
C ASN A 174 -1.58 5.32 -12.16
N TRP A 175 -1.79 6.13 -13.19
CA TRP A 175 -2.57 5.81 -14.38
C TRP A 175 -2.07 4.58 -15.16
N ASN A 176 -0.93 4.05 -14.79
CA ASN A 176 -0.38 2.82 -15.35
C ASN A 176 -0.94 1.54 -14.68
N ARG A 177 -1.61 1.66 -13.56
CA ARG A 177 -2.34 0.55 -12.91
C ARG A 177 -3.69 0.36 -13.59
N ILE A 178 -4.18 -0.87 -13.57
CA ILE A 178 -5.43 -1.26 -14.27
C ILE A 178 -6.63 -0.43 -13.79
N VAL A 179 -6.88 -0.36 -12.48
CA VAL A 179 -8.08 0.30 -11.94
C VAL A 179 -8.09 1.80 -12.27
N PRO A 180 -7.08 2.62 -11.88
CA PRO A 180 -7.09 4.05 -12.24
C PRO A 180 -7.02 4.28 -13.75
N GLY A 181 -6.26 3.48 -14.48
CA GLY A 181 -6.10 3.62 -15.93
C GLY A 181 -7.40 3.44 -16.69
N VAL A 182 -8.17 2.41 -16.34
CA VAL A 182 -9.45 2.11 -17.00
C VAL A 182 -10.51 3.16 -16.64
N PHE A 183 -10.64 3.53 -15.36
CA PHE A 183 -11.58 4.60 -14.98
C PHE A 183 -11.25 5.92 -15.68
N ARG A 184 -9.98 6.30 -15.73
CA ARG A 184 -9.58 7.51 -16.43
C ARG A 184 -9.93 7.45 -17.92
N ALA A 185 -9.65 6.33 -18.59
CA ALA A 185 -9.93 6.19 -20.02
C ALA A 185 -11.43 6.34 -20.29
N ILE A 186 -12.28 5.62 -19.56
CA ILE A 186 -13.74 5.68 -19.71
C ILE A 186 -14.26 7.10 -19.43
N LEU A 187 -13.85 7.73 -18.33
CA LEU A 187 -14.27 9.09 -17.96
C LEU A 187 -13.78 10.18 -18.93
N SER A 188 -12.76 9.87 -19.74
CA SER A 188 -12.20 10.77 -20.75
C SER A 188 -12.63 10.40 -22.19
N ASP A 189 -13.61 9.50 -22.33
CA ASP A 189 -14.08 8.98 -23.62
C ASP A 189 -12.94 8.42 -24.50
N GLN A 190 -12.01 7.70 -23.85
CA GLN A 190 -10.88 7.05 -24.50
C GLN A 190 -10.99 5.53 -24.39
N GLN A 191 -10.44 4.81 -25.36
CA GLN A 191 -10.36 3.36 -25.29
C GLN A 191 -9.38 2.93 -24.20
N PRO A 192 -9.80 2.09 -23.21
CA PRO A 192 -8.90 1.54 -22.20
C PRO A 192 -7.84 0.64 -22.82
N VAL A 193 -6.65 0.60 -22.18
CA VAL A 193 -5.50 -0.15 -22.66
C VAL A 193 -5.08 -1.19 -21.63
N LEU A 194 -4.98 -2.45 -22.06
CA LEU A 194 -4.36 -3.54 -21.29
C LEU A 194 -2.94 -3.78 -21.79
N ARG A 195 -1.98 -3.84 -20.87
CA ARG A 195 -0.57 -4.06 -21.20
C ARG A 195 -0.22 -5.54 -21.35
N SER A 196 -0.87 -6.42 -20.54
CA SER A 196 -0.79 -7.88 -20.67
C SER A 196 -1.87 -8.38 -21.63
N ASP A 197 -1.87 -9.68 -21.86
CA ASP A 197 -2.93 -10.38 -22.60
C ASP A 197 -4.25 -10.51 -21.82
N GLY A 198 -4.28 -10.04 -20.57
CA GLY A 198 -5.45 -10.11 -19.68
C GLY A 198 -5.51 -11.36 -18.81
N SER A 199 -4.59 -12.33 -18.97
CA SER A 199 -4.62 -13.61 -18.25
C SER A 199 -3.96 -13.59 -16.87
N PHE A 200 -3.18 -12.56 -16.54
CA PHE A 200 -2.46 -12.48 -15.26
C PHE A 200 -3.41 -12.37 -14.09
N VAL A 201 -3.16 -13.14 -13.04
CA VAL A 201 -4.05 -13.22 -11.85
C VAL A 201 -3.48 -12.39 -10.70
N ARG A 202 -4.33 -11.62 -10.05
CA ARG A 202 -3.97 -10.75 -8.92
C ARG A 202 -5.07 -10.71 -7.86
N ASP A 203 -4.66 -10.39 -6.63
CA ASP A 203 -5.56 -9.88 -5.60
C ASP A 203 -5.82 -8.39 -5.81
N TYR A 204 -7.07 -7.98 -5.58
CA TYR A 204 -7.48 -6.58 -5.62
C TYR A 204 -8.18 -6.21 -4.33
N LEU A 205 -7.51 -5.50 -3.44
CA LEU A 205 -8.04 -5.14 -2.13
C LEU A 205 -8.36 -3.62 -2.07
N HIS A 206 -9.59 -3.29 -1.64
CA HIS A 206 -10.00 -1.89 -1.54
C HIS A 206 -9.23 -1.17 -0.44
N VAL A 207 -8.93 0.11 -0.66
CA VAL A 207 -8.16 0.93 0.28
C VAL A 207 -8.79 1.04 1.66
N ASP A 208 -10.13 1.02 1.79
CA ASP A 208 -10.80 1.06 3.09
C ASP A 208 -10.51 -0.19 3.92
N ASP A 209 -10.54 -1.38 3.32
CA ASP A 209 -10.19 -2.64 4.00
C ASP A 209 -8.69 -2.68 4.36
N VAL A 210 -7.84 -2.12 3.49
CA VAL A 210 -6.41 -1.95 3.80
C VAL A 210 -6.20 -1.02 4.99
N VAL A 211 -6.90 0.11 5.04
CA VAL A 211 -6.82 1.03 6.20
C VAL A 211 -7.27 0.32 7.47
N ALA A 212 -8.37 -0.43 7.43
CA ALA A 212 -8.82 -1.23 8.57
C ALA A 212 -7.75 -2.23 9.04
N ALA A 213 -7.05 -2.89 8.10
CA ALA A 213 -5.94 -3.80 8.41
C ALA A 213 -4.77 -3.07 9.10
N TYR A 214 -4.35 -1.92 8.59
CA TYR A 214 -3.27 -1.12 9.19
C TYR A 214 -3.60 -0.61 10.57
N LEU A 215 -4.83 -0.13 10.77
CA LEU A 215 -5.28 0.37 12.07
C LEU A 215 -5.41 -0.75 13.10
N LEU A 216 -5.92 -1.91 12.70
CA LEU A 216 -5.99 -3.10 13.55
C LEU A 216 -4.60 -3.58 13.96
N LEU A 217 -3.65 -3.63 13.02
CA LEU A 217 -2.25 -3.94 13.37
C LEU A 217 -1.65 -2.91 14.31
N ALA A 218 -1.91 -1.62 14.07
CA ALA A 218 -1.41 -0.55 14.94
C ALA A 218 -2.01 -0.65 16.35
N ASP A 219 -3.27 -1.00 16.47
CA ASP A 219 -3.92 -1.18 17.78
C ASP A 219 -3.31 -2.34 18.58
N ARG A 220 -2.85 -3.38 17.88
CA ARG A 220 -2.30 -4.60 18.47
C ARG A 220 -0.79 -4.76 18.38
N ALA A 221 -0.05 -3.81 17.81
CA ALA A 221 1.39 -3.95 17.60
C ALA A 221 2.22 -3.99 18.90
N ASP A 222 1.64 -3.63 20.04
CA ASP A 222 2.25 -3.78 21.37
C ASP A 222 2.05 -5.19 21.98
N ASP A 223 1.31 -6.08 21.33
CA ASP A 223 1.23 -7.50 21.68
C ASP A 223 2.54 -8.19 21.28
N PRO A 224 3.32 -8.75 22.25
CA PRO A 224 4.60 -9.40 21.95
C PRO A 224 4.49 -10.57 20.97
N SER A 225 3.32 -11.20 20.85
CA SER A 225 3.10 -12.30 19.91
C SER A 225 3.09 -11.86 18.44
N LEU A 226 2.88 -10.56 18.18
CA LEU A 226 2.88 -10.00 16.85
C LEU A 226 4.24 -9.39 16.44
N ALA A 227 5.20 -9.34 17.38
CA ALA A 227 6.48 -8.68 17.15
C ALA A 227 7.31 -9.40 16.07
N GLY A 228 7.52 -8.73 14.95
CA GLY A 228 8.26 -9.23 13.79
C GLY A 228 7.46 -10.18 12.90
N GLU A 229 6.16 -10.32 13.15
CA GLU A 229 5.28 -11.15 12.35
C GLU A 229 4.73 -10.39 11.14
N GLY A 230 4.77 -11.07 9.97
CA GLY A 230 4.09 -10.62 8.76
C GLY A 230 2.66 -11.13 8.72
N PHE A 231 1.77 -10.31 8.18
CA PHE A 231 0.36 -10.65 7.95
C PHE A 231 -0.01 -10.33 6.51
N ASN A 232 -0.54 -11.32 5.81
CA ASN A 232 -1.13 -11.14 4.50
C ASN A 232 -2.55 -10.60 4.62
N PHE A 233 -2.89 -9.62 3.78
CA PHE A 233 -4.22 -9.06 3.69
C PHE A 233 -4.74 -9.18 2.27
N SER A 234 -5.78 -9.98 2.10
CA SER A 234 -6.44 -10.31 0.83
C SER A 234 -7.93 -10.55 1.08
N ASP A 235 -8.75 -10.28 0.07
CA ASP A 235 -10.16 -10.71 0.06
C ASP A 235 -10.30 -12.17 -0.42
N GLU A 236 -9.17 -12.83 -0.74
CA GLU A 236 -9.08 -14.22 -1.22
C GLU A 236 -9.93 -14.50 -2.47
N SER A 237 -10.19 -13.46 -3.25
CA SER A 237 -10.95 -13.50 -4.50
C SER A 237 -10.07 -13.07 -5.68
N PRO A 238 -9.04 -13.87 -6.04
CA PRO A 238 -8.11 -13.50 -7.10
C PRO A 238 -8.82 -13.42 -8.45
N LEU A 239 -8.50 -12.38 -9.22
CA LEU A 239 -9.09 -12.11 -10.52
C LEU A 239 -8.00 -11.99 -11.58
N THR A 240 -8.33 -12.43 -12.78
CA THR A 240 -7.54 -12.09 -13.95
C THR A 240 -7.65 -10.60 -14.27
N VAL A 241 -6.65 -10.07 -14.97
CA VAL A 241 -6.67 -8.68 -15.46
C VAL A 241 -7.90 -8.42 -16.36
N MET A 242 -8.38 -9.43 -17.09
CA MET A 242 -9.57 -9.30 -17.91
C MET A 242 -10.86 -9.27 -17.07
N GLU A 243 -10.94 -10.07 -16.00
CA GLU A 243 -12.10 -10.09 -15.11
C GLU A 243 -12.25 -8.77 -14.36
N ILE A 244 -11.18 -8.24 -13.76
CA ILE A 244 -11.24 -6.93 -13.11
C ILE A 244 -11.53 -5.81 -14.12
N TYR A 245 -11.01 -5.89 -15.36
CA TYR A 245 -11.35 -4.96 -16.42
C TYR A 245 -12.85 -4.93 -16.70
N ARG A 246 -13.46 -6.11 -16.88
CA ARG A 246 -14.91 -6.24 -17.13
C ARG A 246 -15.75 -5.74 -15.95
N ALA A 247 -15.32 -6.04 -14.73
CA ALA A 247 -15.97 -5.53 -13.52
C ALA A 247 -15.94 -3.99 -13.45
N ILE A 248 -14.81 -3.35 -13.80
CA ILE A 248 -14.70 -1.90 -13.88
C ILE A 248 -15.65 -1.33 -14.95
N CYS A 249 -15.68 -1.92 -16.14
CA CYS A 249 -16.58 -1.49 -17.20
C CYS A 249 -18.06 -1.60 -16.79
N ALA A 250 -18.44 -2.69 -16.13
CA ALA A 250 -19.79 -2.85 -15.59
C ALA A 250 -20.14 -1.78 -14.54
N ALA A 251 -19.23 -1.51 -13.59
CA ALA A 251 -19.41 -0.50 -12.56
C ALA A 251 -19.56 0.92 -13.10
N THR A 252 -19.03 1.19 -14.31
CA THR A 252 -19.17 2.49 -14.99
C THR A 252 -20.42 2.59 -15.89
N GLY A 253 -21.19 1.50 -16.03
CA GLY A 253 -22.33 1.43 -16.95
C GLY A 253 -21.94 1.23 -18.43
N HIS A 254 -20.70 0.83 -18.70
CA HIS A 254 -20.17 0.63 -20.06
C HIS A 254 -19.64 -0.81 -20.27
N PRO A 255 -20.47 -1.87 -20.07
CA PRO A 255 -20.01 -3.27 -20.07
C PRO A 255 -19.43 -3.74 -21.42
N ASP A 256 -19.80 -3.07 -22.52
CA ASP A 256 -19.46 -3.49 -23.89
C ASP A 256 -18.18 -2.84 -24.44
N ILE A 257 -17.48 -2.00 -23.66
CA ILE A 257 -16.21 -1.41 -24.12
C ILE A 257 -15.15 -2.51 -24.20
N GLU A 258 -14.57 -2.68 -25.39
CA GLU A 258 -13.44 -3.59 -25.60
C GLU A 258 -12.11 -2.86 -25.40
N PRO A 259 -11.13 -3.47 -24.68
CA PRO A 259 -9.84 -2.85 -24.46
C PRO A 259 -8.92 -2.98 -25.67
N LEU A 260 -7.99 -2.04 -25.83
CA LEU A 260 -6.81 -2.24 -26.66
C LEU A 260 -5.79 -3.09 -25.91
N VAL A 261 -5.58 -4.33 -26.36
CA VAL A 261 -4.61 -5.25 -25.76
C VAL A 261 -3.25 -5.10 -26.45
N LEU A 262 -2.24 -4.61 -25.71
CA LEU A 262 -0.88 -4.41 -26.24
C LEU A 262 -0.01 -5.66 -26.10
N ASN A 263 -0.27 -6.50 -25.11
CA ASN A 263 0.54 -7.68 -24.76
C ASN A 263 2.05 -7.37 -24.67
N SER A 264 2.40 -6.24 -24.05
CA SER A 264 3.76 -5.72 -23.93
C SER A 264 4.33 -5.84 -22.53
N ALA A 265 3.58 -6.45 -21.59
CA ALA A 265 4.06 -6.65 -20.23
C ALA A 265 5.28 -7.58 -20.23
N GLN A 266 6.39 -7.12 -19.65
CA GLN A 266 7.63 -7.87 -19.51
C GLN A 266 8.05 -7.86 -18.04
N SER A 267 8.69 -8.92 -17.59
CA SER A 267 9.24 -9.03 -16.23
C SER A 267 8.20 -8.86 -15.13
N GLU A 268 6.96 -9.31 -15.34
CA GLU A 268 5.90 -9.35 -14.35
C GLU A 268 5.59 -10.79 -13.93
N ILE A 269 5.36 -11.01 -12.62
CA ILE A 269 4.88 -12.29 -12.08
C ILE A 269 3.52 -12.58 -12.71
N LYS A 270 3.31 -13.78 -13.26
CA LYS A 270 2.07 -14.13 -13.96
C LYS A 270 0.89 -14.23 -12.99
N ASP A 271 1.01 -15.06 -11.96
CA ASP A 271 -0.05 -15.29 -10.98
C ASP A 271 0.46 -14.98 -9.58
N GLN A 272 -0.24 -14.10 -8.86
CA GLN A 272 0.16 -13.61 -7.56
C GLN A 272 -1.08 -13.23 -6.73
N TYR A 273 -1.32 -13.99 -5.66
CA TYR A 273 -2.40 -13.77 -4.69
C TYR A 273 -2.06 -14.40 -3.36
N LEU A 274 -2.68 -13.90 -2.30
CA LEU A 274 -2.33 -14.16 -0.91
C LEU A 274 -3.36 -15.08 -0.23
N ASP A 275 -2.88 -15.85 0.73
CA ASP A 275 -3.67 -16.49 1.77
C ASP A 275 -3.73 -15.54 2.98
N ALA A 276 -4.92 -15.22 3.46
CA ALA A 276 -5.15 -14.31 4.60
C ALA A 276 -5.56 -15.04 5.88
N THR A 277 -5.49 -16.39 5.90
CA THR A 277 -5.92 -17.21 7.03
C THR A 277 -5.29 -16.74 8.35
N LYS A 278 -4.01 -16.41 8.37
CA LYS A 278 -3.33 -15.91 9.58
C LYS A 278 -3.94 -14.61 10.08
N ALA A 279 -4.29 -13.67 9.19
CA ALA A 279 -4.95 -12.42 9.58
C ALA A 279 -6.36 -12.68 10.11
N HIS A 280 -7.10 -13.62 9.54
CA HIS A 280 -8.41 -14.03 10.01
C HIS A 280 -8.34 -14.61 11.42
N GLU A 281 -7.46 -15.60 11.64
CA GLU A 281 -7.38 -16.35 12.89
C GLU A 281 -6.75 -15.53 14.03
N THR A 282 -5.70 -14.76 13.73
CA THR A 282 -4.94 -14.04 14.76
C THR A 282 -5.53 -12.66 15.07
N LEU A 283 -5.98 -11.96 14.04
CA LEU A 283 -6.43 -10.58 14.17
C LEU A 283 -7.95 -10.44 14.13
N GLY A 284 -8.68 -11.42 13.62
CA GLY A 284 -10.11 -11.32 13.33
C GLY A 284 -10.41 -10.35 12.18
N TRP A 285 -9.43 -10.09 11.31
CA TRP A 285 -9.60 -9.20 10.18
C TRP A 285 -10.20 -9.95 8.98
N PHE A 286 -11.14 -9.34 8.31
CA PHE A 286 -11.72 -9.79 7.04
C PHE A 286 -11.95 -8.59 6.14
N ALA A 287 -11.82 -8.77 4.82
CA ALA A 287 -12.31 -7.78 3.87
C ALA A 287 -13.84 -7.69 4.00
N THR A 288 -14.35 -6.47 4.03
CA THR A 288 -15.78 -6.21 4.30
C THR A 288 -16.54 -5.73 3.08
N LEU A 289 -15.84 -5.17 2.10
CA LEU A 289 -16.43 -4.60 0.89
C LEU A 289 -16.50 -5.63 -0.23
N SER A 290 -17.66 -5.76 -0.87
CA SER A 290 -17.74 -6.49 -2.13
C SER A 290 -16.95 -5.78 -3.24
N LEU A 291 -16.54 -6.51 -4.27
CA LEU A 291 -15.87 -5.92 -5.44
C LEU A 291 -16.73 -4.84 -6.10
N GLU A 292 -18.04 -5.08 -6.24
CA GLU A 292 -18.97 -4.13 -6.83
C GLU A 292 -19.04 -2.82 -6.04
N GLU A 293 -19.18 -2.89 -4.72
CA GLU A 293 -19.18 -1.72 -3.84
C GLU A 293 -17.85 -0.98 -3.88
N SER A 294 -16.74 -1.71 -3.85
CA SER A 294 -15.38 -1.17 -3.94
C SER A 294 -15.15 -0.39 -5.23
N LEU A 295 -15.57 -0.96 -6.36
CA LEU A 295 -15.47 -0.32 -7.68
C LEU A 295 -16.42 0.87 -7.81
N SER A 296 -17.62 0.79 -7.27
CA SER A 296 -18.59 1.90 -7.27
C SER A 296 -18.04 3.11 -6.51
N ARG A 297 -17.53 2.92 -5.27
CA ARG A 297 -16.90 3.98 -4.47
C ARG A 297 -15.68 4.59 -5.18
N THR A 298 -14.90 3.73 -5.80
CA THR A 298 -13.70 4.15 -6.54
C THR A 298 -14.06 4.96 -7.78
N PHE A 299 -15.10 4.55 -8.52
CA PHE A 299 -15.61 5.27 -9.67
C PHE A 299 -16.12 6.66 -9.30
N GLU A 300 -16.93 6.77 -8.25
CA GLU A 300 -17.41 8.06 -7.75
C GLU A 300 -16.24 9.02 -7.44
N TRP A 301 -15.21 8.53 -6.77
CA TRP A 301 -14.04 9.32 -6.48
C TRP A 301 -13.33 9.84 -7.76
N TYR A 302 -13.14 8.96 -8.79
CA TYR A 302 -12.50 9.39 -10.04
C TYR A 302 -13.38 10.33 -10.85
N ARG A 303 -14.68 10.11 -10.85
CA ARG A 303 -15.62 11.02 -11.48
C ARG A 303 -15.53 12.43 -10.89
N ASP A 304 -15.54 12.55 -9.58
CA ASP A 304 -15.42 13.82 -8.89
C ASP A 304 -14.02 14.44 -9.07
N PHE A 305 -13.00 13.61 -9.15
CA PHE A 305 -11.64 14.05 -9.39
C PHE A 305 -11.45 14.63 -10.80
N LEU A 306 -11.92 13.94 -11.84
CA LEU A 306 -11.68 14.32 -13.23
C LEU A 306 -12.68 15.36 -13.74
N ILE A 307 -13.95 15.27 -13.31
CA ILE A 307 -15.00 16.20 -13.75
C ILE A 307 -15.05 17.43 -12.85
N GLY A 308 -14.86 17.27 -11.53
CA GLY A 308 -14.84 18.36 -10.57
C GLY A 308 -13.61 19.30 -10.68
N SER A 309 -12.51 18.86 -11.28
CA SER A 309 -11.33 19.68 -11.55
C SER A 309 -11.49 20.59 -12.80
N GLY A 310 -12.61 20.53 -13.46
CA GLY A 310 -12.98 21.43 -14.59
C GLY A 310 -13.62 22.75 -14.15
N ARG A 311 -13.44 23.20 -12.88
CA ARG A 311 -13.88 24.49 -12.38
C ARG A 311 -12.72 25.42 -12.07
#